data_7a0180df8764cca5bbe7e188ab6d93e6
#
_entry.id   7a0180df8764cca5bbe7e188ab6d93e6
#
_cell.length_a   1.000
_cell.length_b   1.000
_cell.length_c   1.000
_cell.angle_alpha   90.00
_cell.angle_beta   90.00
_cell.angle_gamma   90.00
#
_symmetry.space_group_name_H-M   'P 1'
#
loop_
_entity.id
_entity.type
_entity.pdbx_description
1 polymer ?
#
loop_
_entity_poly.entity_id
_entity_poly.type
_entity_poly.pdbx_seq_one_letter_code
_entity_poly.pdbx_strand_id
1 'polypeptide(L)'
;FAFAEGSFVKEVPHDPEYYFHGEEISIAVRAYTWGYDLFHPHKIIAWHEYTRKGRTKQWDDDKTWGDKNSNSHLRNRKLFEMDGLKKDIDFGIYDFGNVRTIEDYERYAGISFKKRAVQKYTLDNNLAPNPPLYGVEFEESFLKIFKHCIDVHKGSFTETDYDFWAVIFEDERSQPLNRKDILS
;
A
#
# COMPACT_ATOMS: atom_id res chain seq x y z
N PHE A 1 -0.19 1.39 14.25
CA PHE A 1 -0.28 2.25 15.44
C PHE A 1 -0.26 3.72 15.00
N ALA A 2 -1.31 4.46 15.34
CA ALA A 2 -1.41 5.89 15.07
C ALA A 2 -1.70 6.64 16.39
N PHE A 3 -1.17 7.84 16.51
CA PHE A 3 -1.40 8.74 17.63
C PHE A 3 -1.69 10.14 17.10
N ALA A 4 -2.81 10.72 17.51
CA ALA A 4 -3.27 12.03 17.06
C ALA A 4 -4.08 12.73 18.17
N GLU A 5 -4.41 13.98 17.96
CA GLU A 5 -5.37 14.69 18.83
C GLU A 5 -6.75 14.04 18.78
N GLY A 6 -7.53 14.18 19.86
CA GLY A 6 -8.86 13.58 19.95
C GLY A 6 -9.87 14.11 18.92
N SER A 7 -9.67 15.31 18.40
CA SER A 7 -10.49 15.88 17.30
C SER A 7 -10.37 15.07 16.00
N PHE A 8 -9.20 14.48 15.76
CA PHE A 8 -8.89 13.71 14.55
C PHE A 8 -9.96 12.65 14.24
N VAL A 9 -10.43 11.91 15.23
CA VAL A 9 -11.44 10.85 15.02
C VAL A 9 -12.80 11.37 14.55
N LYS A 10 -13.08 12.66 14.74
CA LYS A 10 -14.29 13.31 14.26
C LYS A 10 -14.11 13.91 12.86
N GLU A 11 -12.92 14.44 12.58
CA GLU A 11 -12.60 15.11 11.32
C GLU A 11 -12.21 14.12 10.23
N VAL A 12 -11.45 13.08 10.60
CA VAL A 12 -10.99 12.03 9.69
C VAL A 12 -11.43 10.66 10.21
N PRO A 13 -12.74 10.39 10.27
CA PRO A 13 -13.24 9.15 10.84
C PRO A 13 -12.76 7.94 10.04
N HIS A 14 -12.53 6.83 10.73
CA HIS A 14 -12.21 5.56 10.08
C HIS A 14 -13.39 5.11 9.21
N ASP A 15 -13.10 4.70 7.99
CA ASP A 15 -14.10 4.21 7.06
C ASP A 15 -14.45 2.74 7.37
N PRO A 16 -15.69 2.43 7.80
CA PRO A 16 -16.07 1.10 8.24
C PRO A 16 -16.18 0.07 7.11
N GLU A 17 -16.15 0.52 5.85
CA GLU A 17 -16.18 -0.38 4.68
C GLU A 17 -14.82 -1.06 4.43
N TYR A 18 -13.77 -0.65 5.15
CA TYR A 18 -12.50 -1.38 5.14
C TYR A 18 -12.52 -2.51 6.17
N TYR A 19 -12.18 -3.71 5.73
CA TYR A 19 -12.13 -4.88 6.60
C TYR A 19 -10.78 -5.04 7.31
N PHE A 20 -9.69 -5.17 6.53
CA PHE A 20 -8.36 -5.42 7.11
C PHE A 20 -7.26 -4.64 6.40
N HIS A 21 -7.20 -4.68 5.07
CA HIS A 21 -6.21 -3.95 4.29
C HIS A 21 -6.81 -2.71 3.64
N GLY A 22 -5.97 -1.70 3.47
CA GLY A 22 -6.30 -0.49 2.73
C GLY A 22 -6.70 0.70 3.60
N GLU A 23 -7.07 0.45 4.86
CA GLU A 23 -7.44 1.52 5.78
C GLU A 23 -6.25 2.41 6.13
N GLU A 24 -5.05 1.85 6.31
CA GLU A 24 -3.85 2.60 6.70
C GLU A 24 -3.49 3.67 5.66
N ILE A 25 -3.43 3.30 4.38
CA ILE A 25 -3.14 4.27 3.31
C ILE A 25 -4.30 5.24 3.11
N SER A 26 -5.55 4.77 3.20
CA SER A 26 -6.73 5.63 3.08
C SER A 26 -6.73 6.72 4.15
N ILE A 27 -6.54 6.34 5.42
CA ILE A 27 -6.56 7.31 6.52
C ILE A 27 -5.36 8.27 6.47
N ALA A 28 -4.18 7.80 6.03
CA ALA A 28 -3.00 8.64 5.88
C ALA A 28 -3.21 9.73 4.81
N VAL A 29 -3.70 9.36 3.62
CA VAL A 29 -3.98 10.32 2.55
C VAL A 29 -5.08 11.29 2.96
N ARG A 30 -6.16 10.79 3.56
CA ARG A 30 -7.25 11.64 4.03
C ARG A 30 -6.79 12.61 5.09
N ALA A 31 -6.03 12.16 6.10
CA ALA A 31 -5.44 13.01 7.12
C ALA A 31 -4.60 14.14 6.48
N TYR A 32 -3.72 13.79 5.55
CA TYR A 32 -2.89 14.77 4.86
C TYR A 32 -3.70 15.78 4.07
N THR A 33 -4.72 15.35 3.35
CA THR A 33 -5.59 16.24 2.57
C THR A 33 -6.48 17.12 3.45
N TRP A 34 -6.77 16.70 4.67
CA TRP A 34 -7.43 17.51 5.70
C TRP A 34 -6.50 18.50 6.41
N GLY A 35 -5.19 18.47 6.09
CA GLY A 35 -4.20 19.42 6.62
C GLY A 35 -3.35 18.89 7.77
N TYR A 36 -3.51 17.61 8.14
CA TYR A 36 -2.66 16.99 9.15
C TYR A 36 -1.28 16.67 8.57
N ASP A 37 -0.24 16.91 9.34
CA ASP A 37 1.11 16.48 9.03
C ASP A 37 1.35 15.08 9.58
N LEU A 38 2.05 14.24 8.80
CA LEU A 38 2.31 12.85 9.15
C LEU A 38 3.77 12.70 9.57
N PHE A 39 4.00 12.13 10.74
CA PHE A 39 5.33 11.96 11.29
C PHE A 39 5.59 10.52 11.72
N HIS A 40 6.81 10.06 11.52
CA HIS A 40 7.33 8.88 12.17
C HIS A 40 8.06 9.27 13.46
N PRO A 41 7.85 8.56 14.57
CA PRO A 41 8.59 8.84 15.79
C PRO A 41 10.07 8.54 15.58
N HIS A 42 10.94 9.45 16.04
CA HIS A 42 12.39 9.28 15.98
C HIS A 42 12.94 8.31 17.05
N LYS A 43 12.10 7.89 17.97
CA LYS A 43 12.41 6.89 18.99
C LYS A 43 11.43 5.73 18.87
N ILE A 44 11.91 4.52 19.12
CA ILE A 44 11.06 3.34 19.18
C ILE A 44 10.18 3.47 20.42
N ILE A 45 8.86 3.44 20.23
CA ILE A 45 7.85 3.54 21.30
C ILE A 45 7.04 2.26 21.49
N ALA A 46 7.07 1.35 20.52
CA ALA A 46 6.36 0.08 20.58
C ALA A 46 7.02 -0.97 19.69
N TRP A 47 6.80 -2.22 20.03
CA TRP A 47 7.14 -3.39 19.22
C TRP A 47 5.88 -4.16 18.90
N HIS A 48 5.75 -4.64 17.68
CA HIS A 48 4.63 -5.46 17.25
C HIS A 48 5.06 -6.92 17.19
N GLU A 49 4.32 -7.76 17.94
CA GLU A 49 4.49 -9.21 17.89
C GLU A 49 3.76 -9.80 16.68
N TYR A 50 4.52 -10.30 15.72
CA TYR A 50 4.00 -10.90 14.49
C TYR A 50 3.80 -12.41 14.58
N THR A 51 4.38 -13.09 15.59
CA THR A 51 4.14 -14.51 15.75
C THR A 51 2.68 -14.73 16.19
N ARG A 52 2.00 -15.54 15.42
CA ARG A 52 0.55 -15.80 15.62
C ARG A 52 0.31 -17.19 16.20
N LYS A 53 1.35 -17.80 16.76
CA LYS A 53 1.31 -19.13 17.31
C LYS A 53 0.39 -19.16 18.56
N GLY A 54 -0.57 -20.07 18.53
CA GLY A 54 -1.45 -20.31 19.69
C GLY A 54 -2.60 -19.31 19.88
N ARG A 55 -2.87 -18.39 18.90
CA ARG A 55 -4.06 -17.53 18.96
C ARG A 55 -4.92 -17.63 17.71
N THR A 56 -6.22 -17.51 17.92
CA THR A 56 -7.20 -17.39 16.81
C THR A 56 -6.92 -16.12 16.02
N LYS A 57 -6.94 -16.25 14.71
CA LYS A 57 -6.74 -15.13 13.78
C LYS A 57 -8.09 -14.65 13.27
N GLN A 58 -8.18 -13.39 12.85
CA GLN A 58 -9.39 -12.80 12.32
C GLN A 58 -10.02 -13.62 11.19
N TRP A 59 -9.21 -14.16 10.28
CA TRP A 59 -9.68 -15.03 9.17
C TRP A 59 -10.01 -16.45 9.59
N ASP A 60 -9.69 -16.86 10.79
CA ASP A 60 -10.17 -18.12 11.35
C ASP A 60 -11.64 -18.01 11.78
N ASP A 61 -12.03 -16.82 12.29
CA ASP A 61 -13.40 -16.55 12.74
C ASP A 61 -14.33 -16.14 11.60
N ASP A 62 -13.85 -15.34 10.66
CA ASP A 62 -14.65 -14.81 9.56
C ASP A 62 -14.35 -15.53 8.25
N LYS A 63 -15.22 -16.44 7.85
CA LYS A 63 -15.05 -17.21 6.60
C LYS A 63 -15.29 -16.38 5.33
N THR A 64 -15.83 -15.17 5.47
CA THR A 64 -16.02 -14.23 4.34
C THR A 64 -14.88 -13.20 4.22
N TRP A 65 -13.82 -13.37 5.00
CA TRP A 65 -12.70 -12.44 5.04
C TRP A 65 -12.08 -12.14 3.67
N GLY A 66 -12.01 -13.15 2.79
CA GLY A 66 -11.43 -12.98 1.45
C GLY A 66 -12.21 -11.99 0.59
N ASP A 67 -13.53 -12.10 0.57
CA ASP A 67 -14.42 -11.19 -0.17
C ASP A 67 -14.37 -9.78 0.43
N LYS A 68 -14.44 -9.68 1.76
CA LYS A 68 -14.34 -8.40 2.46
C LYS A 68 -13.00 -7.69 2.18
N ASN A 69 -11.91 -8.44 2.20
CA ASN A 69 -10.60 -7.92 1.87
C ASN A 69 -10.49 -7.47 0.41
N SER A 70 -11.06 -8.23 -0.51
CA SER A 70 -11.12 -7.87 -1.94
C SER A 70 -11.92 -6.59 -2.16
N ASN A 71 -13.03 -6.43 -1.45
CA ASN A 71 -13.83 -5.21 -1.48
C ASN A 71 -13.06 -4.00 -0.92
N SER A 72 -12.30 -4.17 0.17
CA SER A 72 -11.40 -3.13 0.70
C SER A 72 -10.38 -2.66 -0.33
N HIS A 73 -9.73 -3.59 -1.02
CA HIS A 73 -8.81 -3.26 -2.11
C HIS A 73 -9.49 -2.55 -3.28
N LEU A 74 -10.68 -3.00 -3.68
CA LEU A 74 -11.44 -2.34 -4.73
C LEU A 74 -11.83 -0.92 -4.32
N ARG A 75 -12.25 -0.71 -3.07
CA ARG A 75 -12.59 0.59 -2.51
C ARG A 75 -11.40 1.56 -2.57
N ASN A 76 -10.20 1.12 -2.18
CA ASN A 76 -8.98 1.91 -2.33
C ASN A 76 -8.68 2.27 -3.78
N ARG A 77 -8.77 1.29 -4.68
CA ARG A 77 -8.49 1.52 -6.10
C ARG A 77 -9.47 2.54 -6.71
N LYS A 78 -10.71 2.57 -6.26
CA LYS A 78 -11.70 3.59 -6.66
C LYS A 78 -11.39 4.95 -6.03
N LEU A 79 -11.08 4.99 -4.73
CA LEU A 79 -10.75 6.23 -4.03
C LEU A 79 -9.56 6.96 -4.67
N PHE A 80 -8.54 6.20 -5.06
CA PHE A 80 -7.29 6.72 -5.65
C PHE A 80 -7.28 6.68 -7.20
N GLU A 81 -8.38 6.31 -7.83
CA GLU A 81 -8.51 6.18 -9.29
C GLU A 81 -7.39 5.32 -9.93
N MET A 82 -7.04 4.21 -9.28
CA MET A 82 -6.00 3.31 -9.74
C MET A 82 -6.51 2.37 -10.83
N ASP A 83 -5.61 1.88 -11.69
CA ASP A 83 -5.88 0.87 -12.72
C ASP A 83 -6.98 1.26 -13.72
N GLY A 84 -7.14 2.54 -13.98
CA GLY A 84 -8.19 3.07 -14.86
C GLY A 84 -9.59 3.09 -14.24
N LEU A 85 -9.72 2.71 -12.98
CA LEU A 85 -10.98 2.87 -12.25
C LEU A 85 -11.24 4.34 -11.98
N LYS A 86 -12.53 4.68 -11.93
CA LYS A 86 -13.00 6.01 -11.53
C LYS A 86 -13.52 5.96 -10.12
N LYS A 87 -13.51 7.11 -9.47
CA LYS A 87 -14.18 7.34 -8.21
C LYS A 87 -15.68 7.52 -8.45
N ASP A 88 -16.37 6.42 -8.75
CA ASP A 88 -17.78 6.34 -9.16
C ASP A 88 -18.75 6.09 -8.00
N ILE A 89 -18.24 6.15 -6.77
CA ILE A 89 -19.03 6.03 -5.54
C ILE A 89 -18.86 7.29 -4.70
N ASP A 90 -19.91 7.65 -3.97
CA ASP A 90 -19.83 8.72 -2.98
C ASP A 90 -19.18 8.20 -1.70
N PHE A 91 -18.04 8.75 -1.34
CA PHE A 91 -17.34 8.42 -0.09
C PHE A 91 -17.85 9.25 1.10
N GLY A 92 -18.65 10.30 0.86
CA GLY A 92 -19.20 11.15 1.90
C GLY A 92 -18.12 11.70 2.84
N ILE A 93 -18.30 11.48 4.15
CA ILE A 93 -17.32 11.91 5.18
C ILE A 93 -15.99 11.14 5.13
N TYR A 94 -15.91 10.07 4.33
CA TYR A 94 -14.70 9.26 4.14
C TYR A 94 -13.92 9.66 2.89
N ASP A 95 -14.25 10.80 2.29
CA ASP A 95 -13.53 11.36 1.16
C ASP A 95 -12.30 12.17 1.60
N PHE A 96 -11.54 12.65 0.59
CA PHE A 96 -10.42 13.54 0.80
C PHE A 96 -10.86 14.87 1.42
N GLY A 97 -9.95 15.48 2.17
CA GLY A 97 -10.08 16.87 2.59
C GLY A 97 -9.87 17.86 1.43
N ASN A 98 -9.93 19.14 1.75
CA ASN A 98 -9.80 20.23 0.78
C ASN A 98 -8.67 21.21 1.12
N VAL A 99 -7.83 20.88 2.10
CA VAL A 99 -6.69 21.73 2.51
C VAL A 99 -5.48 21.45 1.61
N ARG A 100 -5.25 20.19 1.25
CA ARG A 100 -4.20 19.75 0.33
C ARG A 100 -4.80 18.77 -0.68
N THR A 101 -4.18 18.68 -1.85
CA THR A 101 -4.63 17.76 -2.90
C THR A 101 -4.03 16.37 -2.75
N ILE A 102 -4.56 15.39 -3.49
CA ILE A 102 -3.94 14.06 -3.57
C ILE A 102 -2.56 14.14 -4.23
N GLU A 103 -2.38 15.02 -5.21
CA GLU A 103 -1.11 15.27 -5.86
C GLU A 103 -0.07 15.85 -4.89
N ASP A 104 -0.50 16.66 -3.90
CA ASP A 104 0.38 17.11 -2.82
C ASP A 104 0.85 15.92 -1.97
N TYR A 105 -0.05 14.97 -1.67
CA TYR A 105 0.32 13.75 -0.97
C TYR A 105 1.26 12.88 -1.80
N GLU A 106 0.99 12.69 -3.09
CA GLU A 106 1.85 11.91 -3.98
C GLU A 106 3.28 12.47 -4.01
N ARG A 107 3.42 13.81 -4.07
CA ARG A 107 4.73 14.47 -3.99
C ARG A 107 5.37 14.32 -2.61
N TYR A 108 4.60 14.46 -1.55
CA TYR A 108 5.07 14.30 -0.18
C TYR A 108 5.59 12.87 0.07
N ALA A 109 4.85 11.88 -0.37
CA ALA A 109 5.17 10.47 -0.15
C ALA A 109 6.10 9.87 -1.22
N GLY A 110 6.33 10.56 -2.34
CA GLY A 110 7.13 10.06 -3.46
C GLY A 110 6.49 8.86 -4.14
N ILE A 111 5.19 8.91 -4.37
CA ILE A 111 4.42 7.83 -5.01
C ILE A 111 3.50 8.38 -6.09
N SER A 112 2.98 7.51 -6.94
CA SER A 112 1.86 7.81 -7.82
C SER A 112 0.86 6.66 -7.78
N PHE A 113 -0.35 6.96 -7.34
CA PHE A 113 -1.43 5.96 -7.28
C PHE A 113 -1.84 5.50 -8.67
N LYS A 114 -2.06 6.43 -9.59
CA LYS A 114 -2.50 6.13 -10.96
C LYS A 114 -1.47 5.31 -11.73
N LYS A 115 -0.18 5.58 -11.54
CA LYS A 115 0.92 4.85 -12.19
C LYS A 115 1.36 3.60 -11.43
N ARG A 116 0.91 3.42 -10.19
CA ARG A 116 1.45 2.43 -9.24
C ARG A 116 2.97 2.50 -9.18
N ALA A 117 3.48 3.69 -9.05
CA ALA A 117 4.91 3.97 -9.11
C ALA A 117 5.39 4.55 -7.79
N VAL A 118 6.68 4.38 -7.52
CA VAL A 118 7.35 4.86 -6.32
C VAL A 118 8.69 5.48 -6.71
N GLN A 119 9.07 6.55 -6.05
CA GLN A 119 10.38 7.16 -6.22
C GLN A 119 11.45 6.39 -5.46
N LYS A 120 12.67 6.41 -5.97
CA LYS A 120 13.77 5.65 -5.39
C LYS A 120 14.02 6.00 -3.92
N TYR A 121 13.99 7.29 -3.56
CA TYR A 121 14.21 7.71 -2.18
C TYR A 121 13.16 7.14 -1.21
N THR A 122 11.92 7.04 -1.64
CA THR A 122 10.84 6.43 -0.85
C THR A 122 11.06 4.93 -0.67
N LEU A 123 11.42 4.23 -1.75
CA LEU A 123 11.72 2.80 -1.71
C LEU A 123 12.91 2.49 -0.80
N ASP A 124 13.94 3.33 -0.83
CA ASP A 124 15.16 3.19 -0.03
C ASP A 124 14.99 3.70 1.42
N ASN A 125 13.79 4.16 1.81
CA ASN A 125 13.51 4.80 3.10
C ASN A 125 14.39 6.03 3.38
N ASN A 126 14.76 6.76 2.35
CA ASN A 126 15.51 8.01 2.46
C ASN A 126 14.56 9.20 2.62
N LEU A 127 15.13 10.31 3.05
CA LEU A 127 14.39 11.58 3.10
C LEU A 127 14.02 12.04 1.68
N ALA A 128 12.84 12.65 1.56
CA ALA A 128 12.42 13.31 0.35
C ALA A 128 13.41 14.43 -0.03
N PRO A 129 13.60 14.70 -1.33
CA PRO A 129 14.39 15.85 -1.78
C PRO A 129 13.89 17.15 -1.19
N ASN A 130 14.80 18.05 -0.86
CA ASN A 130 14.49 19.41 -0.43
C ASN A 130 15.32 20.41 -1.27
N PRO A 131 14.71 21.20 -2.16
CA PRO A 131 13.26 21.34 -2.37
C PRO A 131 12.61 20.09 -2.99
N PRO A 132 11.28 19.93 -2.82
CA PRO A 132 10.55 18.82 -3.45
C PRO A 132 10.63 18.86 -4.97
N LEU A 133 10.60 17.70 -5.61
CA LEU A 133 10.52 17.60 -7.06
C LEU A 133 9.13 18.01 -7.56
N TYR A 134 9.08 18.66 -8.72
CA TYR A 134 7.83 19.10 -9.36
C TYR A 134 7.83 18.85 -10.87
N GLY A 135 6.63 18.77 -11.44
CA GLY A 135 6.46 18.70 -12.88
C GLY A 135 7.21 17.53 -13.51
N VAL A 136 7.98 17.83 -14.56
CA VAL A 136 8.72 16.81 -15.33
C VAL A 136 9.73 16.06 -14.47
N GLU A 137 10.45 16.74 -13.59
CA GLU A 137 11.43 16.10 -12.71
C GLU A 137 10.77 15.08 -11.77
N PHE A 138 9.61 15.42 -11.23
CA PHE A 138 8.83 14.49 -10.41
C PHE A 138 8.39 13.28 -11.24
N GLU A 139 7.86 13.50 -12.44
CA GLU A 139 7.37 12.45 -13.32
C GLU A 139 8.47 11.50 -13.81
N GLU A 140 9.67 12.02 -14.09
CA GLU A 140 10.80 11.24 -14.58
C GLU A 140 11.56 10.51 -13.45
N SER A 141 11.39 10.91 -12.20
CA SER A 141 12.06 10.32 -11.04
C SER A 141 11.46 8.99 -10.60
N PHE A 142 10.28 8.62 -11.10
CA PHE A 142 9.68 7.33 -10.80
C PHE A 142 10.48 6.17 -11.39
N LEU A 143 10.61 5.11 -10.61
CA LEU A 143 11.22 3.88 -11.08
C LEU A 143 10.39 3.29 -12.21
N LYS A 144 11.06 2.86 -13.27
CA LYS A 144 10.41 2.16 -14.37
C LYS A 144 10.02 0.77 -13.91
N ILE A 145 8.73 0.46 -13.98
CA ILE A 145 8.20 -0.86 -13.66
C ILE A 145 8.01 -1.63 -14.95
N PHE A 146 8.69 -2.77 -15.06
CA PHE A 146 8.49 -3.71 -16.15
C PHE A 146 7.62 -4.86 -15.70
N LYS A 147 6.58 -5.17 -16.49
CA LYS A 147 5.74 -6.36 -16.27
C LYS A 147 6.24 -7.46 -17.19
N HIS A 148 6.65 -8.57 -16.61
CA HIS A 148 7.01 -9.78 -17.35
C HIS A 148 5.98 -10.87 -17.04
N CYS A 149 5.55 -11.57 -18.08
CA CYS A 149 4.78 -12.80 -17.95
C CYS A 149 5.75 -13.97 -18.13
N ILE A 150 5.77 -14.87 -17.20
CA ILE A 150 6.61 -16.07 -17.23
C ILE A 150 5.67 -17.27 -17.25
N ASP A 151 5.66 -18.00 -18.36
CA ASP A 151 4.92 -19.24 -18.48
C ASP A 151 5.85 -20.40 -18.10
N VAL A 152 5.45 -21.19 -17.11
CA VAL A 152 6.19 -22.35 -16.66
C VAL A 152 5.51 -23.59 -17.17
N HIS A 153 6.25 -24.39 -17.97
CA HIS A 153 5.72 -25.63 -18.53
C HIS A 153 5.46 -26.65 -17.40
N LYS A 154 4.25 -27.24 -17.41
CA LYS A 154 3.82 -28.22 -16.39
C LYS A 154 4.81 -29.37 -16.23
N GLY A 155 5.42 -29.85 -17.32
CA GLY A 155 6.43 -30.91 -17.29
C GLY A 155 7.77 -30.54 -16.67
N SER A 156 7.98 -29.27 -16.31
CA SER A 156 9.18 -28.83 -15.59
C SER A 156 9.11 -29.13 -14.08
N PHE A 157 7.95 -29.55 -13.60
CA PHE A 157 7.76 -29.91 -12.20
C PHE A 157 8.02 -31.40 -12.01
N THR A 158 8.90 -31.71 -11.04
CA THR A 158 9.26 -33.10 -10.73
C THR A 158 8.40 -33.71 -9.64
N GLU A 159 7.76 -32.87 -8.86
CA GLU A 159 6.87 -33.25 -7.75
C GLU A 159 5.46 -32.72 -8.00
N THR A 160 4.50 -33.29 -7.32
CA THR A 160 3.08 -32.88 -7.41
C THR A 160 2.55 -32.25 -6.14
N ASP A 161 3.32 -32.30 -5.07
CA ASP A 161 2.95 -31.81 -3.75
C ASP A 161 4.02 -30.83 -3.26
N TYR A 162 3.68 -29.54 -3.25
CA TYR A 162 4.55 -28.47 -2.81
C TYR A 162 3.80 -27.62 -1.78
N ASP A 163 4.46 -27.31 -0.69
CA ASP A 163 3.92 -26.42 0.35
C ASP A 163 3.72 -25.00 -0.17
N PHE A 164 4.60 -24.53 -1.05
CA PHE A 164 4.51 -23.22 -1.70
C PHE A 164 5.41 -23.12 -2.93
N TRP A 165 5.14 -22.12 -3.76
CA TRP A 165 5.97 -21.74 -4.90
C TRP A 165 6.55 -20.35 -4.68
N ALA A 166 7.73 -20.12 -5.21
CA ALA A 166 8.31 -18.78 -5.24
C ALA A 166 8.91 -18.48 -6.60
N VAL A 167 8.72 -17.25 -7.07
CA VAL A 167 9.49 -16.68 -8.19
C VAL A 167 10.51 -15.73 -7.59
N ILE A 168 11.78 -15.99 -7.86
CA ILE A 168 12.90 -15.19 -7.36
C ILE A 168 13.58 -14.55 -8.57
N PHE A 169 13.74 -13.23 -8.54
CA PHE A 169 14.57 -12.49 -9.47
C PHE A 169 15.92 -12.25 -8.82
N GLU A 170 16.97 -12.60 -9.51
CA GLU A 170 18.35 -12.49 -9.03
C GLU A 170 19.17 -11.57 -9.97
N ASP A 171 20.18 -10.94 -9.42
CA ASP A 171 21.20 -10.25 -10.23
C ASP A 171 22.21 -11.24 -10.83
N GLU A 172 23.18 -10.71 -11.59
CA GLU A 172 24.24 -11.49 -12.23
C GLU A 172 25.14 -12.25 -11.23
N ARG A 173 25.05 -11.92 -9.93
CA ARG A 173 25.79 -12.54 -8.83
C ARG A 173 24.93 -13.49 -8.03
N SER A 174 23.75 -13.86 -8.54
CA SER A 174 22.76 -14.70 -7.84
C SER A 174 22.30 -14.12 -6.49
N GLN A 175 22.28 -12.79 -6.37
CA GLN A 175 21.71 -12.14 -5.20
C GLN A 175 20.24 -11.83 -5.47
N PRO A 176 19.33 -12.23 -4.57
CA PRO A 176 17.92 -11.99 -4.76
C PRO A 176 17.59 -10.50 -4.81
N LEU A 177 17.04 -10.04 -5.93
CA LEU A 177 16.51 -8.69 -6.12
C LEU A 177 15.06 -8.59 -5.69
N ASN A 178 14.29 -9.63 -5.95
CA ASN A 178 12.88 -9.72 -5.59
C ASN A 178 12.46 -11.17 -5.45
N ARG A 179 11.55 -11.42 -4.53
CA ARG A 179 10.91 -12.72 -4.34
C ARG A 179 9.40 -12.55 -4.25
N LYS A 180 8.68 -13.38 -4.99
CA LYS A 180 7.22 -13.47 -4.91
C LYS A 180 6.82 -14.89 -4.58
N ASP A 181 6.24 -15.08 -3.41
CA ASP A 181 5.64 -16.34 -3.00
C ASP A 181 4.25 -16.48 -3.62
N ILE A 182 3.98 -17.65 -4.15
CA ILE A 182 2.69 -18.02 -4.74
C ILE A 182 2.15 -19.14 -3.87
N LEU A 183 1.07 -18.86 -3.17
CA LEU A 183 0.37 -19.86 -2.38
C LEU A 183 -0.47 -20.73 -3.32
N SER A 184 -0.41 -22.01 -3.11
CA SER A 184 -1.20 -23.02 -3.83
C SER A 184 -2.65 -23.01 -3.39
#